data_0c155ae8c3cabd14ed8737776b8bdb8e
#
_entry.id   0c155ae8c3cabd14ed8737776b8bdb8e
#
_cell.length_a   1.000
_cell.length_b   1.000
_cell.length_c   1.000
_cell.angle_alpha   90.00
_cell.angle_beta   90.00
_cell.angle_gamma   90.00
#
_symmetry.space_group_name_H-M   'P 1'
#
loop_
_entity.id
_entity.type
_entity.pdbx_description
1 polymer ?
#
loop_
_entity_poly.entity_id
_entity_poly.type
_entity_poly.pdbx_seq_one_letter_code
_entity_poly.pdbx_strand_id
1 'polypeptide(L)'
;MSNEFLASLAEQTEALKSQGLYKHERVIAGPQQAAIDVHNNDNTCEVLNLCANNYLGLANHPAIIKAAHDALDTFGYGMASVRFICGTQTIHKELEEYISRFLGTEDTILYPSCFDANGGLFETILTKEDAVISDALNHASIIDGIRLSKAQRFRYKNNDMDDLESNLKAAESCKQKLIATDGVFSMDGTIANLRDICDLANRYGAMTMIDDCHASGFLGATGRGTHEYHDVM
;
A
#
# COMPACT_ATOMS: atom_id res chain seq x y z
N MET A 1 -31.52 12.81 -8.59
CA MET A 1 -31.45 11.99 -7.33
C MET A 1 -32.77 12.16 -6.60
N SER A 2 -33.36 11.10 -6.08
CA SER A 2 -34.59 11.22 -5.31
C SER A 2 -34.32 11.95 -3.99
N ASN A 3 -35.24 12.83 -3.56
CA ASN A 3 -35.13 13.53 -2.29
C ASN A 3 -35.00 12.56 -1.09
N GLU A 4 -35.60 11.37 -1.18
CA GLU A 4 -35.52 10.30 -0.17
C GLU A 4 -34.11 9.74 0.02
N PHE A 5 -33.34 9.56 -1.10
CA PHE A 5 -31.97 9.08 -1.02
C PHE A 5 -31.06 10.12 -0.33
N LEU A 6 -31.21 11.40 -0.68
CA LEU A 6 -30.45 12.47 -0.02
C LEU A 6 -30.80 12.60 1.48
N ALA A 7 -32.07 12.46 1.84
CA ALA A 7 -32.51 12.46 3.22
C ALA A 7 -31.88 11.29 4.01
N SER A 8 -31.87 10.08 3.45
CA SER A 8 -31.22 8.93 4.06
C SER A 8 -29.72 9.14 4.30
N LEU A 9 -28.99 9.75 3.33
CA LEU A 9 -27.57 10.08 3.52
C LEU A 9 -27.37 11.14 4.62
N ALA A 10 -28.24 12.13 4.71
CA ALA A 10 -28.20 13.12 5.78
C ALA A 10 -28.40 12.49 7.16
N GLU A 11 -29.40 11.59 7.31
CA GLU A 11 -29.62 10.84 8.53
C GLU A 11 -28.43 9.98 8.94
N GLN A 12 -27.81 9.27 7.97
CA GLN A 12 -26.60 8.47 8.21
C GLN A 12 -25.43 9.36 8.70
N THR A 13 -25.27 10.54 8.10
CA THR A 13 -24.23 11.49 8.50
C THR A 13 -24.44 11.98 9.93
N GLU A 14 -25.68 12.32 10.31
CA GLU A 14 -26.01 12.73 11.69
C GLU A 14 -25.83 11.57 12.67
N ALA A 15 -26.17 10.34 12.28
CA ALA A 15 -25.91 9.16 13.09
C ALA A 15 -24.42 8.96 13.36
N LEU A 16 -23.53 9.13 12.35
CA LEU A 16 -22.08 9.08 12.54
C LEU A 16 -21.57 10.16 13.50
N LYS A 17 -22.11 11.38 13.41
CA LYS A 17 -21.77 12.47 14.34
C LYS A 17 -22.17 12.14 15.78
N SER A 18 -23.40 11.64 15.97
CA SER A 18 -23.93 11.30 17.30
C SER A 18 -23.17 10.14 17.95
N GLN A 19 -22.58 9.24 17.14
CA GLN A 19 -21.76 8.12 17.59
C GLN A 19 -20.29 8.48 17.80
N GLY A 20 -19.87 9.73 17.51
CA GLY A 20 -18.47 10.15 17.57
C GLY A 20 -17.58 9.54 16.49
N LEU A 21 -18.18 8.99 15.43
CA LEU A 21 -17.47 8.34 14.30
C LEU A 21 -17.21 9.30 13.14
N TYR A 22 -17.84 10.47 13.14
CA TYR A 22 -17.61 11.49 12.11
C TYR A 22 -16.24 12.13 12.30
N LYS A 23 -15.38 11.99 11.28
CA LYS A 23 -14.02 12.54 11.31
C LYS A 23 -14.01 13.95 10.74
N HIS A 24 -13.61 14.91 11.57
CA HIS A 24 -13.31 16.27 11.12
C HIS A 24 -11.88 16.34 10.60
N GLU A 25 -11.72 16.81 9.37
CA GLU A 25 -10.40 17.05 8.80
C GLU A 25 -9.72 18.23 9.50
N ARG A 26 -8.41 18.08 9.75
CA ARG A 26 -7.55 19.17 10.21
C ARG A 26 -6.86 19.80 9.02
N VAL A 27 -7.09 21.09 8.81
CA VAL A 27 -6.52 21.81 7.64
C VAL A 27 -5.09 22.23 7.97
N ILE A 28 -4.14 21.69 7.23
CA ILE A 28 -2.72 22.01 7.37
C ILE A 28 -2.41 23.24 6.52
N ALA A 29 -1.76 24.25 7.12
CA ALA A 29 -1.51 25.57 6.51
C ALA A 29 -0.12 25.70 5.89
N GLY A 30 0.66 24.64 5.76
CA GLY A 30 2.03 24.69 5.27
C GLY A 30 2.52 23.34 4.76
N PRO A 31 3.83 23.21 4.52
CA PRO A 31 4.44 21.96 4.06
C PRO A 31 4.38 20.87 5.13
N GLN A 32 4.41 19.62 4.68
CA GLN A 32 4.51 18.46 5.57
C GLN A 32 5.91 18.36 6.18
N GLN A 33 5.97 18.41 7.51
CA GLN A 33 7.20 18.26 8.30
C GLN A 33 6.87 17.83 9.73
N ALA A 34 7.89 17.75 10.60
CA ALA A 34 7.70 17.28 11.98
C ALA A 34 6.80 18.24 12.81
N ALA A 35 6.97 19.54 12.64
CA ALA A 35 6.06 20.56 13.18
C ALA A 35 5.28 21.17 12.01
N ILE A 36 3.96 21.23 12.13
CA ILE A 36 3.06 21.75 11.12
C ILE A 36 2.08 22.75 11.70
N ASP A 37 1.70 23.74 10.89
CA ASP A 37 0.65 24.68 11.22
C ASP A 37 -0.72 24.10 10.84
N VAL A 38 -1.66 24.09 11.79
CA VAL A 38 -3.03 23.61 11.61
C VAL A 38 -4.00 24.75 11.87
N HIS A 39 -4.94 24.95 10.94
CA HIS A 39 -6.06 25.85 11.15
C HIS A 39 -7.07 25.25 12.14
N ASN A 40 -7.39 26.02 13.19
CA ASN A 40 -8.42 25.71 14.16
C ASN A 40 -9.36 26.90 14.25
N ASN A 41 -10.44 26.87 13.47
CA ASN A 41 -11.36 28.00 13.29
C ASN A 41 -10.61 29.26 12.81
N ASP A 42 -10.58 30.34 13.62
CA ASP A 42 -9.97 31.61 13.25
C ASP A 42 -8.47 31.71 13.62
N ASN A 43 -7.89 30.67 14.20
CA ASN A 43 -6.51 30.65 14.64
C ASN A 43 -5.68 29.57 13.93
N THR A 44 -4.40 29.85 13.75
CA THR A 44 -3.42 28.85 13.34
C THR A 44 -2.58 28.47 14.56
N CYS A 45 -2.38 27.17 14.76
CA CYS A 45 -1.52 26.67 15.83
C CYS A 45 -0.51 25.65 15.30
N GLU A 46 0.71 25.72 15.81
CA GLU A 46 1.74 24.73 15.52
C GLU A 46 1.48 23.46 16.33
N VAL A 47 1.58 22.30 15.68
CA VAL A 47 1.44 20.98 16.33
C VAL A 47 2.55 20.04 15.82
N LEU A 48 2.92 19.06 16.67
CA LEU A 48 3.77 17.96 16.23
C LEU A 48 2.98 16.95 15.41
N ASN A 49 3.49 16.65 14.22
CA ASN A 49 2.87 15.69 13.30
C ASN A 49 3.48 14.30 13.50
N LEU A 50 2.81 13.46 14.29
CA LEU A 50 3.19 12.08 14.53
C LEU A 50 2.42 11.07 13.67
N CYS A 51 1.59 11.56 12.74
CA CYS A 51 0.68 10.72 11.94
C CYS A 51 1.09 10.60 10.45
N ALA A 52 2.06 11.42 10.01
CA ALA A 52 2.44 11.45 8.59
C ALA A 52 3.28 10.24 8.19
N ASN A 53 3.06 9.73 6.97
CA ASN A 53 3.91 8.72 6.33
C ASN A 53 5.20 9.34 5.75
N ASN A 54 5.74 10.35 6.40
CA ASN A 54 6.95 11.07 6.00
C ASN A 54 8.18 10.52 6.74
N TYR A 55 8.37 9.21 6.71
CA TYR A 55 9.35 8.47 7.51
C TYR A 55 10.80 8.97 7.34
N LEU A 56 11.15 9.41 6.12
CA LEU A 56 12.49 9.91 5.80
C LEU A 56 12.61 11.44 5.86
N GLY A 57 11.53 12.14 6.18
CA GLY A 57 11.51 13.61 6.21
C GLY A 57 11.68 14.27 4.84
N LEU A 58 11.40 13.56 3.75
CA LEU A 58 11.68 14.02 2.38
C LEU A 58 10.55 14.85 1.76
N ALA A 59 9.36 14.88 2.35
CA ALA A 59 8.19 15.53 1.75
C ALA A 59 8.41 17.03 1.43
N ASN A 60 9.27 17.72 2.20
CA ASN A 60 9.63 19.12 1.98
C ASN A 60 11.16 19.32 1.83
N HIS A 61 11.86 18.29 1.34
CA HIS A 61 13.32 18.39 1.19
C HIS A 61 13.70 19.25 -0.03
N PRO A 62 14.61 20.26 0.11
CA PRO A 62 14.91 21.20 -0.97
C PRO A 62 15.39 20.52 -2.26
N ALA A 63 16.18 19.46 -2.17
CA ALA A 63 16.66 18.74 -3.34
C ALA A 63 15.52 18.04 -4.11
N ILE A 64 14.50 17.50 -3.40
CA ILE A 64 13.33 16.89 -4.02
C ILE A 64 12.47 17.96 -4.72
N ILE A 65 12.26 19.09 -4.06
CA ILE A 65 11.51 20.22 -4.64
C ILE A 65 12.22 20.71 -5.92
N LYS A 66 13.57 20.89 -5.85
CA LYS A 66 14.33 21.29 -7.03
C LYS A 66 14.21 20.28 -8.16
N ALA A 67 14.34 18.99 -7.88
CA ALA A 67 14.20 17.94 -8.90
C ALA A 67 12.80 17.95 -9.55
N ALA A 68 11.74 18.25 -8.78
CA ALA A 68 10.39 18.39 -9.31
C ALA A 68 10.27 19.59 -10.26
N HIS A 69 10.87 20.76 -9.91
CA HIS A 69 10.92 21.90 -10.81
C HIS A 69 11.69 21.60 -12.10
N ASP A 70 12.88 21.01 -12.00
CA ASP A 70 13.67 20.62 -13.17
C ASP A 70 12.94 19.65 -14.09
N ALA A 71 12.17 18.71 -13.50
CA ALA A 71 11.34 17.78 -14.25
C ALA A 71 10.17 18.47 -14.97
N LEU A 72 9.51 19.44 -14.34
CA LEU A 72 8.46 20.24 -14.98
C LEU A 72 9.01 21.02 -16.18
N ASP A 73 10.19 21.60 -16.08
CA ASP A 73 10.83 22.32 -17.17
C ASP A 73 11.22 21.39 -18.33
N THR A 74 11.59 20.16 -18.04
CA THR A 74 12.07 19.19 -19.04
C THR A 74 10.95 18.40 -19.70
N PHE A 75 9.99 17.92 -18.91
CA PHE A 75 8.93 16.99 -19.36
C PHE A 75 7.55 17.63 -19.45
N GLY A 76 7.37 18.85 -18.94
CA GLY A 76 6.08 19.50 -18.82
C GLY A 76 5.25 18.96 -17.65
N TYR A 77 4.04 19.51 -17.49
CA TYR A 77 3.19 19.19 -16.34
C TYR A 77 2.40 17.89 -16.50
N GLY A 78 1.89 17.61 -17.69
CA GLY A 78 0.93 16.53 -17.92
C GLY A 78 1.45 15.41 -18.81
N MET A 79 1.17 14.16 -18.42
CA MET A 79 1.51 12.98 -19.22
C MET A 79 0.60 12.81 -20.45
N ALA A 80 -0.64 13.31 -20.39
CA ALA A 80 -1.66 13.33 -21.42
C ALA A 80 -2.01 12.00 -22.10
N SER A 81 -1.48 10.88 -21.60
CA SER A 81 -1.77 9.53 -22.10
C SER A 81 -1.45 8.45 -21.06
N VAL A 82 -2.08 7.28 -21.23
CA VAL A 82 -1.70 6.07 -20.51
C VAL A 82 -0.36 5.52 -21.03
N ARG A 83 0.38 4.85 -20.18
CA ARG A 83 1.77 4.45 -20.44
C ARG A 83 1.95 3.62 -21.71
N PHE A 84 1.11 2.64 -21.94
CA PHE A 84 1.26 1.70 -23.06
C PHE A 84 0.88 2.27 -24.43
N ILE A 85 0.19 3.44 -24.48
CA ILE A 85 -0.13 4.10 -25.77
C ILE A 85 0.99 5.07 -26.14
N CYS A 86 1.11 6.21 -25.43
CA CYS A 86 2.14 7.22 -25.68
C CYS A 86 2.53 8.03 -24.43
N GLY A 87 2.27 7.49 -23.22
CA GLY A 87 2.54 8.15 -21.94
C GLY A 87 3.81 7.66 -21.23
N THR A 88 4.58 6.73 -21.79
CA THR A 88 5.85 6.29 -21.19
C THR A 88 6.97 7.25 -21.57
N GLN A 89 7.60 7.85 -20.58
CA GLN A 89 8.76 8.72 -20.72
C GLN A 89 10.03 8.04 -20.20
N THR A 90 11.20 8.58 -20.56
CA THR A 90 12.50 8.06 -20.09
C THR A 90 12.59 7.99 -18.58
N ILE A 91 12.12 9.02 -17.89
CA ILE A 91 12.11 9.09 -16.42
C ILE A 91 11.34 7.93 -15.75
N HIS A 92 10.29 7.40 -16.38
CA HIS A 92 9.61 6.21 -15.87
C HIS A 92 10.53 4.99 -15.91
N LYS A 93 11.23 4.79 -17.04
CA LYS A 93 12.12 3.64 -17.21
C LYS A 93 13.35 3.72 -16.31
N GLU A 94 13.90 4.93 -16.14
CA GLU A 94 14.99 5.18 -15.20
C GLU A 94 14.57 4.86 -13.75
N LEU A 95 13.37 5.28 -13.33
CA LEU A 95 12.86 5.00 -11.99
C LEU A 95 12.63 3.49 -11.79
N GLU A 96 12.03 2.79 -12.76
CA GLU A 96 11.84 1.34 -12.71
C GLU A 96 13.18 0.61 -12.55
N GLU A 97 14.21 1.00 -13.30
CA GLU A 97 15.55 0.44 -13.18
C GLU A 97 16.22 0.73 -11.82
N TYR A 98 16.06 1.95 -11.29
CA TYR A 98 16.59 2.29 -9.96
C TYR A 98 15.92 1.47 -8.85
N ILE A 99 14.60 1.31 -8.91
CA ILE A 99 13.85 0.53 -7.90
C ILE A 99 14.25 -0.94 -8.00
N SER A 100 14.33 -1.52 -9.20
CA SER A 100 14.76 -2.92 -9.40
C SER A 100 16.13 -3.17 -8.80
N ARG A 101 17.10 -2.28 -9.07
CA ARG A 101 18.44 -2.38 -8.48
C ARG A 101 18.43 -2.23 -6.95
N PHE A 102 17.63 -1.32 -6.43
CA PHE A 102 17.53 -1.11 -4.99
C PHE A 102 16.93 -2.32 -4.27
N LEU A 103 15.85 -2.87 -4.81
CA LEU A 103 15.15 -4.00 -4.20
C LEU A 103 15.77 -5.37 -4.56
N GLY A 104 16.64 -5.43 -5.57
CA GLY A 104 17.25 -6.69 -6.05
C GLY A 104 16.27 -7.53 -6.89
N THR A 105 15.27 -6.92 -7.53
CA THR A 105 14.30 -7.57 -8.39
C THR A 105 14.71 -7.52 -9.85
N GLU A 106 14.19 -8.43 -10.69
CA GLU A 106 14.49 -8.47 -12.13
C GLU A 106 13.87 -7.28 -12.87
N ASP A 107 12.68 -6.84 -12.47
CA ASP A 107 11.97 -5.73 -13.10
C ASP A 107 11.03 -5.03 -12.11
N THR A 108 10.54 -3.85 -12.51
CA THR A 108 9.61 -3.02 -11.74
C THR A 108 8.53 -2.46 -12.64
N ILE A 109 7.30 -2.41 -12.15
CA ILE A 109 6.18 -1.68 -12.76
C ILE A 109 5.70 -0.58 -11.83
N LEU A 110 5.45 0.62 -12.37
CA LEU A 110 5.00 1.78 -11.60
C LEU A 110 3.48 1.92 -11.64
N TYR A 111 2.92 2.25 -10.49
CA TYR A 111 1.53 2.66 -10.30
C TYR A 111 1.48 4.04 -9.62
N PRO A 112 0.41 4.83 -9.80
CA PRO A 112 0.28 6.14 -9.15
C PRO A 112 0.12 6.06 -7.63
N SER A 113 -0.33 4.91 -7.12
CA SER A 113 -0.41 4.63 -5.68
C SER A 113 -0.28 3.14 -5.40
N CYS A 114 0.03 2.78 -4.15
CA CYS A 114 -0.01 1.39 -3.71
C CYS A 114 -1.44 0.83 -3.73
N PHE A 115 -2.45 1.67 -3.49
CA PHE A 115 -3.85 1.26 -3.61
C PHE A 115 -4.17 0.76 -5.04
N ASP A 116 -3.71 1.49 -6.06
CA ASP A 116 -3.88 1.09 -7.47
C ASP A 116 -3.08 -0.17 -7.80
N ALA A 117 -1.87 -0.32 -7.26
CA ALA A 117 -1.05 -1.52 -7.43
C ALA A 117 -1.75 -2.75 -6.86
N ASN A 118 -2.23 -2.67 -5.62
CA ASN A 118 -2.97 -3.75 -4.97
C ASN A 118 -4.30 -4.04 -5.69
N GLY A 119 -5.01 -3.00 -6.15
CA GLY A 119 -6.24 -3.14 -6.94
C GLY A 119 -6.02 -3.87 -8.26
N GLY A 120 -4.91 -3.63 -8.93
CA GLY A 120 -4.60 -4.20 -10.24
C GLY A 120 -3.94 -5.59 -10.22
N LEU A 121 -3.28 -5.96 -9.11
CA LEU A 121 -2.45 -7.16 -9.05
C LEU A 121 -3.26 -8.45 -9.16
N PHE A 122 -4.17 -8.68 -8.22
CA PHE A 122 -4.80 -9.98 -8.01
C PHE A 122 -5.68 -10.42 -9.17
N GLU A 123 -6.46 -9.50 -9.76
CA GLU A 123 -7.30 -9.80 -10.93
C GLU A 123 -6.45 -10.11 -12.16
N THR A 124 -5.27 -9.50 -12.27
CA THR A 124 -4.37 -9.66 -13.43
C THR A 124 -3.66 -11.02 -13.42
N ILE A 125 -3.18 -11.48 -12.27
CA ILE A 125 -2.32 -12.68 -12.19
C ILE A 125 -3.03 -13.93 -11.72
N LEU A 126 -4.25 -13.82 -11.15
CA LEU A 126 -4.99 -14.95 -10.60
C LEU A 126 -6.29 -15.19 -11.36
N THR A 127 -6.65 -16.47 -11.47
CA THR A 127 -7.90 -16.96 -12.08
C THR A 127 -8.79 -17.64 -11.04
N LYS A 128 -9.98 -18.10 -11.45
CA LYS A 128 -10.89 -18.88 -10.59
C LYS A 128 -10.32 -20.25 -10.13
N GLU A 129 -9.27 -20.71 -10.77
CA GLU A 129 -8.60 -21.99 -10.44
C GLU A 129 -7.52 -21.81 -9.37
N ASP A 130 -7.20 -20.56 -9.04
CA ASP A 130 -6.12 -20.19 -8.14
C ASP A 130 -6.65 -19.78 -6.76
N ALA A 131 -5.78 -19.72 -5.76
CA ALA A 131 -6.10 -19.31 -4.41
C ALA A 131 -5.29 -18.06 -4.01
N VAL A 132 -5.93 -17.18 -3.24
CA VAL A 132 -5.24 -16.14 -2.47
C VAL A 132 -5.47 -16.38 -0.98
N ILE A 133 -4.38 -16.41 -0.21
CA ILE A 133 -4.36 -16.63 1.23
C ILE A 133 -3.90 -15.31 1.88
N SER A 134 -4.85 -14.56 2.45
CA SER A 134 -4.64 -13.19 2.92
C SER A 134 -4.56 -13.12 4.44
N ASP A 135 -3.61 -12.35 4.96
CA ASP A 135 -3.60 -11.98 6.38
C ASP A 135 -4.87 -11.19 6.75
N ALA A 136 -5.37 -11.44 7.94
CA ALA A 136 -6.64 -10.86 8.42
C ALA A 136 -6.58 -9.36 8.65
N LEU A 137 -5.40 -8.79 8.90
CA LEU A 137 -5.18 -7.36 9.16
C LEU A 137 -4.62 -6.59 7.96
N ASN A 138 -4.53 -7.23 6.79
CA ASN A 138 -4.07 -6.56 5.57
C ASN A 138 -4.84 -5.26 5.30
N HIS A 139 -4.13 -4.31 4.71
CA HIS A 139 -4.68 -3.03 4.31
C HIS A 139 -5.91 -3.17 3.40
N ALA A 140 -6.84 -2.21 3.47
CA ALA A 140 -8.08 -2.21 2.71
C ALA A 140 -7.86 -2.39 1.20
N SER A 141 -6.80 -1.83 0.63
CA SER A 141 -6.48 -1.96 -0.79
C SER A 141 -6.19 -3.41 -1.21
N ILE A 142 -5.50 -4.18 -0.37
CA ILE A 142 -5.27 -5.62 -0.58
C ILE A 142 -6.60 -6.37 -0.54
N ILE A 143 -7.43 -6.09 0.47
CA ILE A 143 -8.75 -6.70 0.63
C ILE A 143 -9.63 -6.40 -0.59
N ASP A 144 -9.65 -5.17 -1.06
CA ASP A 144 -10.45 -4.75 -2.21
C ASP A 144 -9.90 -5.33 -3.52
N GLY A 145 -8.57 -5.34 -3.71
CA GLY A 145 -7.94 -6.00 -4.85
C GLY A 145 -8.26 -7.51 -4.92
N ILE A 146 -8.24 -8.19 -3.77
CA ILE A 146 -8.65 -9.60 -3.68
C ILE A 146 -10.14 -9.76 -4.02
N ARG A 147 -11.01 -8.83 -3.62
CA ARG A 147 -12.44 -8.85 -3.96
C ARG A 147 -12.73 -8.69 -5.45
N LEU A 148 -11.88 -7.95 -6.17
CA LEU A 148 -11.98 -7.80 -7.62
C LEU A 148 -11.59 -9.09 -8.35
N SER A 149 -10.68 -9.87 -7.80
CA SER A 149 -10.24 -11.13 -8.42
C SER A 149 -11.32 -12.24 -8.34
N LYS A 150 -11.19 -13.23 -9.23
CA LYS A 150 -12.05 -14.44 -9.23
C LYS A 150 -11.44 -15.61 -8.46
N ALA A 151 -10.25 -15.42 -7.87
CA ALA A 151 -9.55 -16.45 -7.12
C ALA A 151 -10.34 -16.91 -5.89
N GLN A 152 -10.12 -18.14 -5.47
CA GLN A 152 -10.63 -18.65 -4.21
C GLN A 152 -9.95 -17.92 -3.06
N ARG A 153 -10.73 -17.47 -2.06
CA ARG A 153 -10.27 -16.60 -1.00
C ARG A 153 -10.17 -17.34 0.31
N PHE A 154 -8.97 -17.33 0.88
CA PHE A 154 -8.67 -17.85 2.19
C PHE A 154 -8.15 -16.72 3.06
N ARG A 155 -8.42 -16.76 4.34
CA ARG A 155 -8.00 -15.71 5.28
C ARG A 155 -7.45 -16.37 6.53
N TYR A 156 -6.22 -16.01 6.91
CA TYR A 156 -5.60 -16.48 8.13
C TYR A 156 -5.49 -15.35 9.16
N LYS A 157 -5.45 -15.72 10.44
CA LYS A 157 -5.30 -14.77 11.55
C LYS A 157 -3.92 -14.11 11.48
N ASN A 158 -3.86 -12.83 11.83
CA ASN A 158 -2.64 -12.04 11.76
C ASN A 158 -1.46 -12.75 12.43
N ASN A 159 -0.40 -12.93 11.66
CA ASN A 159 0.84 -13.58 12.08
C ASN A 159 0.67 -15.01 12.70
N ASP A 160 -0.42 -15.70 12.47
CA ASP A 160 -0.68 -17.07 12.93
C ASP A 160 -0.24 -18.06 11.83
N MET A 161 0.95 -18.63 12.01
CA MET A 161 1.56 -19.54 11.02
C MET A 161 0.86 -20.90 10.97
N ASP A 162 0.26 -21.37 12.05
CA ASP A 162 -0.51 -22.61 12.08
C ASP A 162 -1.82 -22.44 11.29
N ASP A 163 -2.47 -21.29 11.44
CA ASP A 163 -3.66 -20.94 10.68
C ASP A 163 -3.34 -20.71 9.19
N LEU A 164 -2.19 -20.07 8.89
CA LEU A 164 -1.68 -19.96 7.50
C LEU A 164 -1.45 -21.34 6.88
N GLU A 165 -0.77 -22.25 7.58
CA GLU A 165 -0.52 -23.61 7.08
C GLU A 165 -1.83 -24.37 6.86
N SER A 166 -2.81 -24.23 7.75
CA SER A 166 -4.14 -24.82 7.60
C SER A 166 -4.87 -24.35 6.36
N ASN A 167 -4.80 -23.04 6.05
CA ASN A 167 -5.38 -22.45 4.85
C ASN A 167 -4.64 -22.89 3.57
N LEU A 168 -3.32 -23.02 3.61
CA LEU A 168 -2.52 -23.56 2.49
C LEU A 168 -2.89 -25.00 2.17
N LYS A 169 -3.12 -25.85 3.20
CA LYS A 169 -3.64 -27.22 3.05
C LYS A 169 -5.05 -27.22 2.44
N ALA A 170 -5.93 -26.34 2.90
CA ALA A 170 -7.28 -26.21 2.33
C ALA A 170 -7.27 -25.76 0.86
N ALA A 171 -6.25 -25.01 0.44
CA ALA A 171 -6.05 -24.56 -0.94
C ALA A 171 -5.25 -25.55 -1.80
N GLU A 172 -5.00 -26.79 -1.35
CA GLU A 172 -4.13 -27.76 -2.05
C GLU A 172 -4.61 -28.09 -3.46
N SER A 173 -5.92 -28.10 -3.68
CA SER A 173 -6.52 -28.38 -5.00
C SER A 173 -6.44 -27.22 -6.00
N CYS A 174 -6.05 -26.03 -5.56
CA CYS A 174 -5.92 -24.85 -6.41
C CYS A 174 -4.64 -24.92 -7.25
N LYS A 175 -4.71 -24.40 -8.47
CA LYS A 175 -3.62 -24.48 -9.44
C LYS A 175 -2.41 -23.63 -9.01
N GLN A 176 -2.65 -22.41 -8.62
CA GLN A 176 -1.65 -21.49 -8.06
C GLN A 176 -2.11 -21.01 -6.68
N LYS A 177 -1.18 -20.69 -5.83
CA LYS A 177 -1.42 -20.12 -4.50
C LYS A 177 -0.61 -18.87 -4.32
N LEU A 178 -1.24 -17.80 -3.84
CA LEU A 178 -0.58 -16.53 -3.52
C LEU A 178 -0.88 -16.18 -2.06
N ILE A 179 0.15 -16.08 -1.24
CA ILE A 179 0.06 -15.52 0.12
C ILE A 179 0.20 -14.00 0.00
N ALA A 180 -0.73 -13.25 0.58
CA ALA A 180 -0.70 -11.79 0.57
C ALA A 180 -0.66 -11.25 2.00
N THR A 181 0.32 -10.38 2.29
CA THR A 181 0.49 -9.75 3.60
C THR A 181 1.04 -8.33 3.48
N ASP A 182 0.65 -7.43 4.41
CA ASP A 182 1.45 -6.26 4.70
C ASP A 182 2.80 -6.71 5.30
N GLY A 183 3.87 -6.00 5.02
CA GLY A 183 5.17 -6.21 5.67
C GLY A 183 5.19 -5.60 7.07
N VAL A 184 4.70 -4.36 7.19
CA VAL A 184 4.43 -3.67 8.46
C VAL A 184 2.95 -3.27 8.48
N PHE A 185 2.22 -3.74 9.46
CA PHE A 185 0.80 -3.40 9.65
C PHE A 185 0.67 -2.00 10.25
N SER A 186 0.24 -1.04 9.45
CA SER A 186 0.30 0.40 9.78
C SER A 186 -0.47 0.81 11.02
N MET A 187 -1.59 0.14 11.33
CA MET A 187 -2.45 0.48 12.47
C MET A 187 -1.97 -0.15 13.78
N ASP A 188 -1.29 -1.31 13.69
CA ASP A 188 -0.88 -2.10 14.84
C ASP A 188 0.63 -1.99 15.12
N GLY A 189 1.42 -1.60 14.10
CA GLY A 189 2.87 -1.48 14.18
C GLY A 189 3.61 -2.82 14.26
N THR A 190 2.92 -3.92 14.00
CA THR A 190 3.52 -5.26 13.96
C THR A 190 4.19 -5.52 12.60
N ILE A 191 5.23 -6.35 12.61
CA ILE A 191 5.96 -6.78 11.41
C ILE A 191 5.50 -8.21 11.07
N ALA A 192 5.24 -8.48 9.80
CA ALA A 192 4.91 -9.82 9.33
C ALA A 192 6.08 -10.78 9.56
N ASN A 193 5.78 -12.02 9.93
CA ASN A 193 6.80 -13.07 10.10
C ASN A 193 7.20 -13.67 8.75
N LEU A 194 7.88 -12.85 7.91
CA LEU A 194 8.17 -13.22 6.52
C LEU A 194 9.03 -14.46 6.38
N ARG A 195 9.93 -14.75 7.33
CA ARG A 195 10.75 -15.98 7.27
C ARG A 195 9.86 -17.22 7.27
N ASP A 196 8.97 -17.34 8.25
CA ASP A 196 8.08 -18.49 8.35
C ASP A 196 7.04 -18.51 7.23
N ILE A 197 6.57 -17.34 6.78
CA ILE A 197 5.67 -17.22 5.62
C ILE A 197 6.37 -17.76 4.37
N CYS A 198 7.62 -17.38 4.10
CA CYS A 198 8.39 -17.86 2.95
C CYS A 198 8.69 -19.36 3.06
N ASP A 199 8.99 -19.88 4.25
CA ASP A 199 9.20 -21.31 4.47
C ASP A 199 7.94 -22.11 4.18
N LEU A 200 6.77 -21.63 4.61
CA LEU A 200 5.48 -22.22 4.29
C LEU A 200 5.16 -22.10 2.79
N ALA A 201 5.41 -20.93 2.19
CA ALA A 201 5.23 -20.72 0.76
C ALA A 201 6.03 -21.74 -0.06
N ASN A 202 7.31 -21.92 0.27
CA ASN A 202 8.18 -22.89 -0.40
C ASN A 202 7.67 -24.32 -0.22
N ARG A 203 7.24 -24.69 1.00
CA ARG A 203 6.72 -26.05 1.31
C ARG A 203 5.44 -26.39 0.52
N TYR A 204 4.56 -25.42 0.33
CA TYR A 204 3.26 -25.62 -0.31
C TYR A 204 3.22 -25.13 -1.77
N GLY A 205 4.36 -24.69 -2.35
CA GLY A 205 4.44 -24.22 -3.72
C GLY A 205 3.58 -22.97 -3.94
N ALA A 206 3.61 -22.03 -3.01
CA ALA A 206 2.92 -20.75 -3.08
C ALA A 206 3.90 -19.61 -3.40
N MET A 207 3.41 -18.56 -4.04
CA MET A 207 4.10 -17.27 -4.13
C MET A 207 3.77 -16.42 -2.92
N THR A 208 4.65 -15.46 -2.58
CA THR A 208 4.42 -14.47 -1.53
C THR A 208 4.38 -13.08 -2.13
N MET A 209 3.34 -12.31 -1.82
CA MET A 209 3.20 -10.88 -2.11
C MET A 209 3.27 -10.12 -0.80
N ILE A 210 4.09 -9.08 -0.78
CA ILE A 210 4.29 -8.23 0.39
C ILE A 210 3.98 -6.79 0.02
N ASP A 211 3.08 -6.14 0.76
CA ASP A 211 2.92 -4.69 0.73
C ASP A 211 3.89 -4.07 1.74
N ASP A 212 4.92 -3.45 1.25
CA ASP A 212 6.02 -2.92 2.07
C ASP A 212 6.02 -1.38 2.16
N CYS A 213 4.87 -0.75 1.93
CA CYS A 213 4.70 0.71 1.96
C CYS A 213 5.14 1.34 3.28
N HIS A 214 5.02 0.62 4.38
CA HIS A 214 5.39 1.08 5.71
C HIS A 214 6.75 0.56 6.17
N ALA A 215 7.61 0.10 5.27
CA ALA A 215 8.94 -0.43 5.60
C ALA A 215 10.02 -0.06 4.59
N SER A 216 9.73 -0.11 3.28
CA SER A 216 10.70 0.27 2.24
C SER A 216 11.18 1.71 2.43
N GLY A 217 12.51 1.89 2.39
CA GLY A 217 13.21 3.14 2.61
C GLY A 217 13.91 3.24 3.98
N PHE A 218 13.49 2.48 5.01
CA PHE A 218 14.08 2.62 6.34
C PHE A 218 14.22 1.33 7.16
N LEU A 219 13.44 0.27 6.87
CA LEU A 219 13.57 -1.00 7.57
C LEU A 219 14.59 -1.91 6.87
N GLY A 220 15.34 -2.68 7.65
CA GLY A 220 16.44 -3.51 7.17
C GLY A 220 17.79 -2.77 7.23
N ALA A 221 18.89 -3.49 6.98
CA ALA A 221 20.25 -2.97 7.14
C ALA A 221 20.59 -1.84 6.14
N THR A 222 19.97 -1.88 4.94
CA THR A 222 20.15 -0.86 3.90
C THR A 222 18.83 -0.17 3.51
N GLY A 223 17.76 -0.39 4.30
CA GLY A 223 16.46 0.24 4.10
C GLY A 223 15.62 -0.38 2.99
N ARG A 224 15.89 -1.62 2.60
CA ARG A 224 15.14 -2.28 1.52
C ARG A 224 13.76 -2.75 1.92
N GLY A 225 13.48 -2.84 3.21
CA GLY A 225 12.18 -3.21 3.73
C GLY A 225 12.17 -4.50 4.56
N THR A 226 10.98 -5.08 4.73
CA THR A 226 10.79 -6.25 5.62
C THR A 226 11.46 -7.51 5.11
N HIS A 227 11.62 -7.70 3.82
CA HIS A 227 12.33 -8.84 3.25
C HIS A 227 13.83 -8.82 3.61
N GLU A 228 14.46 -7.63 3.58
CA GLU A 228 15.84 -7.47 4.07
C GLU A 228 15.92 -7.66 5.58
N TYR A 229 14.97 -7.12 6.34
CA TYR A 229 14.92 -7.26 7.78
C TYR A 229 14.87 -8.72 8.24
N HIS A 230 14.17 -9.57 7.50
CA HIS A 230 14.05 -11.01 7.77
C HIS A 230 15.06 -11.88 7.04
N ASP A 231 15.95 -11.29 6.21
CA ASP A 231 16.94 -12.03 5.41
C ASP A 231 16.28 -13.11 4.53
N VAL A 232 15.27 -12.71 3.75
CA VAL A 232 14.48 -13.55 2.83
C VAL A 232 14.42 -12.96 1.41
N MET A 233 15.55 -12.38 0.96
CA MET A 233 15.71 -11.83 -0.39
C MET A 233 15.87 -12.92 -1.45
#